data_97fc975ed74818f3c06cb4dd6316c129
#
_entry.id   97fc975ed74818f3c06cb4dd6316c129
#
_cell.length_a   1.000
_cell.length_b   1.000
_cell.length_c   1.000
_cell.angle_alpha   90.00
_cell.angle_beta   90.00
_cell.angle_gamma   90.00
#
_symmetry.space_group_name_H-M   'P 1'
#
loop_
_entity.id
_entity.type
_entity.pdbx_description
1 polymer ?
#
loop_
_entity_poly.entity_id
_entity_poly.type
_entity_poly.pdbx_seq_one_letter_code
_entity_poly.pdbx_strand_id
1 'polypeptide(L)'
;MKIELRKITVRELTAGYEDNEEQGVRGFCGRLDIRPPYQREFIYDEKKRNAVITTVREGFPLNTMYWACRDADADVPYEVMDGQQRTISLCQYVHGDFAYDFQYFHNLTREEQDQILDYELMVYLCTGTDREKLKWFETINIAGERLTQQELRNAVYAGPFVSDAKRYFSKTNCPAYNMGKYLLNGSPIRQDFLETALRWKAANESTPGMKQTIEGYMASHQHDPNASQLWQYFSAVVTWVTATFDVGKRKVIMKGVDWGALYDRFHEQVLDKAELDKEISRLVIDSEVQQKKGICPYVLTRDEHWLGLRAFPEDIKLAVYEHQQGVCPLCGQHYELEQMEGDHITPWRDGGRTIVENCQMLCRECNRRKGAK
;
A
#
# COMPACT_ATOMS: atom_id res chain seq x y z
N MET A 1 24.38 15.21 -11.17
CA MET A 1 24.21 15.57 -9.75
C MET A 1 25.58 15.79 -9.10
N LYS A 2 25.78 16.87 -8.37
CA LYS A 2 26.98 17.13 -7.55
C LYS A 2 26.66 16.73 -6.10
N ILE A 3 27.60 16.05 -5.44
CA ILE A 3 27.48 15.63 -4.04
C ILE A 3 28.66 16.17 -3.27
N GLU A 4 28.40 16.85 -2.16
CA GLU A 4 29.39 17.48 -1.31
C GLU A 4 29.20 17.02 0.15
N LEU A 5 30.25 16.48 0.78
CA LEU A 5 30.19 16.09 2.18
C LEU A 5 30.38 17.33 3.07
N ARG A 6 29.47 17.49 4.03
CA ARG A 6 29.53 18.54 5.05
C ARG A 6 29.34 17.91 6.44
N LYS A 7 30.13 18.38 7.40
CA LYS A 7 29.93 18.09 8.82
C LYS A 7 29.02 19.16 9.41
N ILE A 8 28.00 18.72 10.11
CA ILE A 8 27.01 19.56 10.78
C ILE A 8 26.85 19.04 12.19
N THR A 9 26.98 19.89 13.20
CA THR A 9 26.76 19.46 14.59
C THR A 9 25.29 19.29 14.91
N VAL A 10 24.96 18.47 15.90
CA VAL A 10 23.60 18.36 16.43
C VAL A 10 23.09 19.71 16.89
N ARG A 11 23.95 20.56 17.47
CA ARG A 11 23.64 21.95 17.85
C ARG A 11 23.15 22.78 16.67
N GLU A 12 23.85 22.73 15.54
CA GLU A 12 23.43 23.43 14.32
C GLU A 12 22.13 22.87 13.76
N LEU A 13 21.99 21.53 13.74
CA LEU A 13 20.80 20.85 13.23
C LEU A 13 19.54 21.23 14.01
N THR A 14 19.63 21.23 15.35
CA THR A 14 18.47 21.43 16.25
C THR A 14 18.14 22.91 16.46
N ALA A 15 19.02 23.81 16.04
CA ALA A 15 18.76 25.24 16.15
C ALA A 15 17.49 25.62 15.36
N GLY A 16 16.53 26.29 16.04
CA GLY A 16 15.26 26.68 15.46
C GLY A 16 14.41 25.49 15.02
N TYR A 17 14.49 24.37 15.75
CA TYR A 17 13.60 23.22 15.50
C TYR A 17 12.15 23.56 15.80
N GLU A 18 11.28 23.28 14.83
CA GLU A 18 9.84 23.42 14.93
C GLU A 18 9.15 22.22 14.28
N ASP A 19 8.14 21.68 14.93
CA ASP A 19 7.26 20.64 14.38
C ASP A 19 5.83 21.12 14.51
N ASN A 20 5.27 21.64 13.43
CA ASN A 20 3.89 22.11 13.40
C ASN A 20 3.16 21.62 12.14
N GLU A 21 1.82 21.59 12.21
CA GLU A 21 1.00 21.07 11.11
C GLU A 21 0.99 21.97 9.87
N GLU A 22 1.16 23.28 10.03
CA GLU A 22 1.08 24.25 8.93
C GLU A 22 2.39 24.39 8.16
N GLN A 23 3.50 24.50 8.88
CA GLN A 23 4.83 24.76 8.30
C GLN A 23 5.68 23.49 8.14
N GLY A 24 5.18 22.35 8.64
CA GLY A 24 5.89 21.08 8.63
C GLY A 24 6.95 20.98 9.72
N VAL A 25 8.00 20.17 9.49
CA VAL A 25 9.10 19.95 10.45
C VAL A 25 10.34 20.66 9.92
N ARG A 26 10.84 21.62 10.68
CA ARG A 26 11.99 22.44 10.27
C ARG A 26 13.09 22.39 11.33
N GLY A 27 14.33 22.57 10.90
CA GLY A 27 15.52 22.68 11.73
C GLY A 27 16.61 23.49 11.02
N PHE A 28 17.82 23.47 11.58
CA PHE A 28 18.96 24.20 11.01
C PHE A 28 18.64 25.70 10.79
N CYS A 29 18.12 26.35 11.85
CA CYS A 29 17.64 27.72 11.84
C CYS A 29 16.55 27.97 10.78
N GLY A 30 15.60 27.04 10.62
CA GLY A 30 14.51 27.12 9.62
C GLY A 30 14.93 26.84 8.18
N ARG A 31 16.22 26.58 7.93
CA ARG A 31 16.79 26.38 6.59
C ARG A 31 16.66 24.95 6.06
N LEU A 32 16.29 24.00 6.90
CA LEU A 32 16.12 22.59 6.55
C LEU A 32 14.66 22.18 6.70
N ASP A 33 14.07 21.71 5.62
CA ASP A 33 12.80 20.98 5.64
C ASP A 33 13.10 19.52 5.97
N ILE A 34 12.81 19.12 7.21
CA ILE A 34 13.10 17.78 7.71
C ILE A 34 12.07 16.77 7.21
N ARG A 35 10.82 17.21 7.00
CA ARG A 35 9.73 16.37 6.52
C ARG A 35 9.04 16.99 5.31
N PRO A 36 9.69 16.96 4.13
CA PRO A 36 9.07 17.43 2.90
C PRO A 36 7.74 16.72 2.64
N PRO A 37 6.79 17.35 1.94
CA PRO A 37 5.43 16.83 1.75
C PRO A 37 5.34 15.42 1.15
N TYR A 38 6.34 14.99 0.40
CA TYR A 38 6.38 13.66 -0.21
C TYR A 38 6.86 12.56 0.73
N GLN A 39 7.54 12.90 1.84
CA GLN A 39 8.01 11.90 2.80
C GLN A 39 6.89 11.49 3.77
N ARG A 40 7.06 10.31 4.37
CA ARG A 40 6.14 9.75 5.36
C ARG A 40 6.25 10.48 6.71
N GLU A 41 5.26 10.24 7.57
CA GLU A 41 5.32 10.69 8.96
C GLU A 41 6.43 9.99 9.76
N PHE A 42 6.73 10.54 10.94
CA PHE A 42 7.67 9.94 11.88
C PHE A 42 7.12 8.59 12.39
N ILE A 43 7.89 7.52 12.23
CA ILE A 43 7.47 6.14 12.53
C ILE A 43 8.39 5.39 13.48
N TYR A 44 9.53 5.97 13.90
CA TYR A 44 10.40 5.31 14.83
C TYR A 44 9.66 5.10 16.17
N ASP A 45 9.63 3.84 16.61
CA ASP A 45 9.23 3.47 17.95
C ASP A 45 10.29 3.92 18.98
N GLU A 46 9.96 3.79 20.27
CA GLU A 46 10.85 4.16 21.36
C GLU A 46 12.22 3.47 21.24
N LYS A 47 12.26 2.19 20.89
CA LYS A 47 13.51 1.43 20.74
C LYS A 47 14.42 2.02 19.66
N LYS A 48 13.88 2.37 18.51
CA LYS A 48 14.64 2.96 17.40
C LYS A 48 15.10 4.38 17.71
N ARG A 49 14.26 5.19 18.36
CA ARG A 49 14.65 6.53 18.83
C ARG A 49 15.79 6.45 19.82
N ASN A 50 15.67 5.57 20.83
CA ASN A 50 16.68 5.36 21.84
C ASN A 50 18.01 4.89 21.23
N ALA A 51 17.98 4.02 20.21
CA ALA A 51 19.19 3.58 19.52
C ALA A 51 19.95 4.75 18.84
N VAL A 52 19.24 5.74 18.29
CA VAL A 52 19.88 6.95 17.74
C VAL A 52 20.57 7.73 18.83
N ILE A 53 19.91 7.97 19.97
CA ILE A 53 20.48 8.72 21.10
C ILE A 53 21.67 7.98 21.72
N THR A 54 21.56 6.66 21.90
CA THR A 54 22.67 5.80 22.36
C THR A 54 23.90 5.97 21.48
N THR A 55 23.73 5.86 20.15
CA THR A 55 24.82 5.99 19.16
C THR A 55 25.55 7.33 19.31
N VAL A 56 24.81 8.42 19.48
CA VAL A 56 25.40 9.77 19.65
C VAL A 56 26.10 9.91 21.00
N ARG A 57 25.50 9.42 22.10
CA ARG A 57 26.11 9.48 23.44
C ARG A 57 27.40 8.66 23.55
N GLU A 58 27.44 7.52 22.86
CA GLU A 58 28.62 6.67 22.85
C GLU A 58 29.70 7.13 21.84
N GLY A 59 29.41 8.18 21.06
CA GLY A 59 30.32 8.70 20.05
C GLY A 59 30.52 7.77 18.86
N PHE A 60 29.65 6.77 18.68
CA PHE A 60 29.70 5.88 17.52
C PHE A 60 29.22 6.59 16.26
N PRO A 61 29.73 6.18 15.05
CA PRO A 61 29.31 6.80 13.82
C PRO A 61 27.84 6.53 13.51
N LEU A 62 27.05 7.58 13.42
CA LEU A 62 25.69 7.52 12.90
C LEU A 62 25.74 7.46 11.38
N ASN A 63 24.87 6.66 10.76
CA ASN A 63 24.80 6.57 9.30
C ASN A 63 24.65 7.97 8.68
N THR A 64 25.31 8.18 7.56
CA THR A 64 25.27 9.44 6.79
C THR A 64 23.85 9.86 6.44
N MET A 65 23.64 11.16 6.37
CA MET A 65 22.38 11.77 5.96
C MET A 65 22.53 12.42 4.58
N TYR A 66 21.44 12.53 3.84
CA TYR A 66 21.44 13.14 2.52
C TYR A 66 20.41 14.25 2.46
N TRP A 67 20.87 15.45 2.13
CA TRP A 67 20.02 16.63 1.95
C TRP A 67 20.05 17.06 0.50
N ALA A 68 18.89 17.34 -0.09
CA ALA A 68 18.81 17.98 -1.39
C ALA A 68 18.92 19.49 -1.23
N CYS A 69 19.73 20.11 -2.09
CA CYS A 69 19.71 21.56 -2.27
C CYS A 69 18.52 21.91 -3.17
N ARG A 70 17.70 22.86 -2.73
CA ARG A 70 16.64 23.50 -3.52
C ARG A 70 17.22 24.65 -4.36
N ASP A 71 16.39 25.26 -5.19
CA ASP A 71 16.80 26.41 -5.98
C ASP A 71 17.25 27.55 -5.09
N ALA A 72 18.14 28.42 -5.63
CA ALA A 72 18.78 29.49 -4.88
C ALA A 72 17.79 30.49 -4.25
N ASP A 73 16.61 30.62 -4.84
CA ASP A 73 15.56 31.56 -4.41
C ASP A 73 14.54 30.93 -3.46
N ALA A 74 14.74 29.66 -3.05
CA ALA A 74 13.82 28.98 -2.13
C ALA A 74 13.98 29.49 -0.69
N ASP A 75 12.88 29.80 -0.03
CA ASP A 75 12.86 30.22 1.39
C ASP A 75 13.55 29.21 2.31
N VAL A 76 13.46 27.92 1.97
CA VAL A 76 14.09 26.80 2.68
C VAL A 76 15.06 26.10 1.73
N PRO A 77 16.37 26.39 1.82
CA PRO A 77 17.35 25.95 0.83
C PRO A 77 17.67 24.46 0.85
N TYR A 78 17.31 23.74 1.91
CA TYR A 78 17.61 22.31 2.06
C TYR A 78 16.37 21.51 2.39
N GLU A 79 16.34 20.26 1.92
CA GLU A 79 15.36 19.26 2.33
C GLU A 79 16.03 17.91 2.59
N VAL A 80 15.54 17.20 3.58
CA VAL A 80 16.07 15.85 3.90
C VAL A 80 15.64 14.87 2.83
N MET A 81 16.57 14.20 2.17
CA MET A 81 16.34 13.07 1.27
C MET A 81 16.35 11.74 2.04
N ASP A 82 17.40 11.49 2.82
CA ASP A 82 17.52 10.35 3.73
C ASP A 82 18.04 10.78 5.08
N GLY A 83 17.65 10.06 6.13
CA GLY A 83 17.98 10.36 7.52
C GLY A 83 16.87 11.09 8.28
N GLN A 84 15.68 11.29 7.70
CA GLN A 84 14.55 11.97 8.31
C GLN A 84 14.28 11.48 9.74
N GLN A 85 14.16 10.17 9.92
CA GLN A 85 13.80 9.58 11.22
C GLN A 85 14.88 9.83 12.28
N ARG A 86 16.17 9.77 11.90
CA ARG A 86 17.30 10.06 12.76
C ARG A 86 17.35 11.55 13.12
N THR A 87 17.15 12.39 12.14
CA THR A 87 17.08 13.87 12.32
C THR A 87 15.98 14.25 13.29
N ILE A 88 14.74 13.75 13.09
CA ILE A 88 13.62 14.04 13.99
C ILE A 88 13.90 13.52 15.40
N SER A 89 14.47 12.29 15.55
CA SER A 89 14.81 11.75 16.87
C SER A 89 15.78 12.63 17.65
N LEU A 90 16.80 13.16 16.97
CA LEU A 90 17.77 14.09 17.60
C LEU A 90 17.10 15.40 17.98
N CYS A 91 16.32 16.00 17.07
CA CYS A 91 15.62 17.25 17.31
C CYS A 91 14.62 17.12 18.47
N GLN A 92 13.80 16.08 18.49
CA GLN A 92 12.82 15.83 19.54
C GLN A 92 13.48 15.59 20.91
N TYR A 93 14.62 14.89 20.95
CA TYR A 93 15.32 14.66 22.22
C TYR A 93 15.88 15.96 22.78
N VAL A 94 16.59 16.74 21.95
CA VAL A 94 17.16 18.04 22.36
C VAL A 94 16.07 19.05 22.73
N HIS A 95 14.94 19.03 22.04
CA HIS A 95 13.77 19.84 22.36
C HIS A 95 13.08 19.43 23.66
N GLY A 96 13.22 18.15 24.07
CA GLY A 96 12.65 17.63 25.31
C GLY A 96 11.30 16.96 25.14
N ASP A 97 11.00 16.47 23.93
CA ASP A 97 9.70 15.80 23.62
C ASP A 97 9.64 14.38 24.18
N PHE A 98 10.78 13.75 24.46
CA PHE A 98 10.84 12.43 25.08
C PHE A 98 12.08 12.25 25.97
N ALA A 99 12.00 11.28 26.88
CA ALA A 99 13.11 10.88 27.74
C ALA A 99 13.87 9.69 27.12
N TYR A 100 15.20 9.70 27.21
CA TYR A 100 16.07 8.57 26.95
C TYR A 100 16.62 8.05 28.29
N ASP A 101 16.48 6.77 28.57
CA ASP A 101 16.91 6.15 29.83
C ASP A 101 16.40 6.91 31.08
N PHE A 102 15.08 7.24 31.05
CA PHE A 102 14.37 8.04 32.06
C PHE A 102 14.89 9.47 32.27
N GLN A 103 15.79 9.96 31.41
CA GLN A 103 16.34 11.31 31.49
C GLN A 103 15.94 12.13 30.25
N TYR A 104 15.37 13.32 30.49
CA TYR A 104 15.19 14.32 29.45
C TYR A 104 16.50 15.06 29.20
N PHE A 105 16.72 15.55 27.99
CA PHE A 105 17.91 16.30 27.61
C PHE A 105 18.26 17.46 28.57
N HIS A 106 17.26 18.22 28.99
CA HIS A 106 17.44 19.35 29.92
C HIS A 106 17.82 18.93 31.36
N ASN A 107 17.67 17.66 31.70
CA ASN A 107 18.08 17.10 33.00
C ASN A 107 19.52 16.54 33.03
N LEU A 108 20.17 16.52 31.86
CA LEU A 108 21.56 16.12 31.72
C LEU A 108 22.50 17.21 32.29
N THR A 109 23.70 16.80 32.72
CA THR A 109 24.77 17.77 33.04
C THR A 109 25.17 18.58 31.80
N ARG A 110 25.74 19.76 32.00
CA ARG A 110 26.18 20.61 30.89
C ARG A 110 27.19 19.90 29.98
N GLU A 111 28.09 19.11 30.56
CA GLU A 111 29.09 18.33 29.82
C GLU A 111 28.42 17.26 28.95
N GLU A 112 27.41 16.55 29.45
CA GLU A 112 26.66 15.57 28.68
C GLU A 112 25.80 16.23 27.56
N GLN A 113 25.23 17.40 27.87
CA GLN A 113 24.51 18.18 26.84
C GLN A 113 25.45 18.64 25.72
N ASP A 114 26.61 19.20 26.06
CA ASP A 114 27.59 19.65 25.09
C ASP A 114 28.15 18.47 24.28
N GLN A 115 28.41 17.32 24.89
CA GLN A 115 28.81 16.11 24.15
C GLN A 115 27.81 15.72 23.07
N ILE A 116 26.51 15.76 23.35
CA ILE A 116 25.48 15.47 22.38
C ILE A 116 25.38 16.57 21.34
N LEU A 117 25.39 17.83 21.75
CA LEU A 117 25.23 18.97 20.86
C LEU A 117 26.40 19.15 19.89
N ASP A 118 27.62 18.82 20.32
CA ASP A 118 28.83 18.97 19.51
C ASP A 118 29.13 17.69 18.66
N TYR A 119 28.29 16.67 18.76
CA TYR A 119 28.42 15.50 17.91
C TYR A 119 28.26 15.85 16.43
N GLU A 120 29.25 15.45 15.60
CA GLU A 120 29.31 15.76 14.18
C GLU A 120 28.50 14.75 13.33
N LEU A 121 27.50 15.24 12.64
CA LEU A 121 26.71 14.50 11.65
C LEU A 121 27.38 14.62 10.28
N MET A 122 27.49 13.48 9.58
CA MET A 122 28.00 13.43 8.21
C MET A 122 26.83 13.61 7.25
N VAL A 123 26.77 14.75 6.57
CA VAL A 123 25.67 15.13 5.67
C VAL A 123 26.20 15.33 4.25
N TYR A 124 25.63 14.59 3.30
CA TYR A 124 25.85 14.84 1.88
C TYR A 124 24.83 15.83 1.33
N LEU A 125 25.32 16.97 0.85
CA LEU A 125 24.53 17.96 0.12
C LEU A 125 24.47 17.57 -1.37
N CYS A 126 23.26 17.34 -1.86
CA CYS A 126 23.00 16.85 -3.20
C CYS A 126 22.40 17.97 -4.07
N THR A 127 23.14 18.44 -5.07
CA THR A 127 22.71 19.47 -6.03
C THR A 127 22.54 18.84 -7.41
N GLY A 128 21.41 19.05 -8.06
CA GLY A 128 21.12 18.52 -9.40
C GLY A 128 19.65 18.72 -9.76
N THR A 129 19.27 18.23 -10.92
CA THR A 129 17.87 18.21 -11.35
C THR A 129 17.04 17.28 -10.48
N ASP A 130 15.73 17.51 -10.39
CA ASP A 130 14.82 16.66 -9.60
C ASP A 130 14.87 15.21 -10.05
N ARG A 131 15.00 14.96 -11.36
CA ARG A 131 15.18 13.63 -11.92
C ARG A 131 16.45 12.92 -11.41
N GLU A 132 17.56 13.63 -11.31
CA GLU A 132 18.82 13.09 -10.78
C GLU A 132 18.73 12.82 -9.28
N LYS A 133 18.12 13.77 -8.53
CA LYS A 133 17.89 13.62 -7.08
C LYS A 133 17.01 12.41 -6.81
N LEU A 134 15.90 12.21 -7.55
CA LEU A 134 15.02 11.08 -7.42
C LEU A 134 15.70 9.75 -7.71
N LYS A 135 16.44 9.65 -8.83
CA LYS A 135 17.20 8.43 -9.16
C LYS A 135 18.22 8.09 -8.07
N TRP A 136 18.86 9.09 -7.49
CA TRP A 136 19.77 8.89 -6.37
C TRP A 136 19.03 8.45 -5.10
N PHE A 137 17.90 9.08 -4.81
CA PHE A 137 17.04 8.74 -3.68
C PHE A 137 16.57 7.27 -3.72
N GLU A 138 16.18 6.77 -4.88
CA GLU A 138 15.89 5.34 -5.09
C GLU A 138 17.11 4.46 -4.74
N THR A 139 18.30 4.91 -5.11
CA THR A 139 19.54 4.15 -4.90
C THR A 139 19.94 4.07 -3.42
N ILE A 140 19.88 5.18 -2.67
CA ILE A 140 20.31 5.21 -1.26
C ILE A 140 19.36 4.50 -0.31
N ASN A 141 18.09 4.39 -0.64
CA ASN A 141 17.09 3.71 0.18
C ASN A 141 17.20 2.16 0.16
N ILE A 142 18.17 1.60 -0.56
CA ILE A 142 18.40 0.14 -0.61
C ILE A 142 18.85 -0.42 0.76
N ALA A 143 19.53 0.38 1.59
CA ALA A 143 20.15 -0.06 2.84
C ALA A 143 19.34 0.23 4.12
N GLY A 144 18.23 1.01 4.04
CA GLY A 144 17.42 1.43 5.18
C GLY A 144 16.01 0.80 5.23
N GLU A 145 15.07 1.45 5.92
CA GLU A 145 13.64 1.13 5.78
C GLU A 145 13.18 1.53 4.38
N ARG A 146 13.04 0.53 3.52
CA ARG A 146 12.69 0.71 2.11
C ARG A 146 11.42 1.55 1.96
N LEU A 147 11.51 2.54 1.10
CA LEU A 147 10.35 3.28 0.66
C LEU A 147 9.41 2.36 -0.14
N THR A 148 8.13 2.57 0.02
CA THR A 148 7.13 1.94 -0.85
C THR A 148 7.15 2.60 -2.22
N GLN A 149 6.62 1.90 -3.23
CA GLN A 149 6.49 2.49 -4.57
C GLN A 149 5.66 3.78 -4.55
N GLN A 150 4.66 3.86 -3.68
CA GLN A 150 3.85 5.07 -3.56
C GLN A 150 4.60 6.23 -2.89
N GLU A 151 5.48 5.96 -1.93
CA GLU A 151 6.35 7.01 -1.37
C GLU A 151 7.29 7.60 -2.44
N LEU A 152 7.82 6.76 -3.34
CA LEU A 152 8.61 7.20 -4.48
C LEU A 152 7.77 8.04 -5.46
N ARG A 153 6.56 7.58 -5.82
CA ARG A 153 5.64 8.36 -6.68
C ARG A 153 5.31 9.71 -6.07
N ASN A 154 5.08 9.77 -4.76
CA ASN A 154 4.79 11.03 -4.07
C ASN A 154 5.96 12.03 -4.19
N ALA A 155 7.20 11.55 -4.25
CA ALA A 155 8.37 12.38 -4.47
C ALA A 155 8.47 12.85 -5.94
N VAL A 156 8.24 11.95 -6.90
CA VAL A 156 8.28 12.27 -8.34
C VAL A 156 7.23 13.31 -8.72
N TYR A 157 6.00 13.12 -8.22
CA TYR A 157 4.85 13.97 -8.54
C TYR A 157 4.50 14.91 -7.41
N ALA A 158 5.52 15.38 -6.66
CA ALA A 158 5.32 16.35 -5.58
C ALA A 158 4.60 17.61 -6.10
N GLY A 159 3.58 18.06 -5.36
CA GLY A 159 2.76 19.19 -5.75
C GLY A 159 1.56 19.40 -4.83
N PRO A 160 0.71 20.41 -5.10
CA PRO A 160 -0.47 20.70 -4.28
C PRO A 160 -1.41 19.49 -4.16
N PHE A 161 -1.62 18.75 -5.24
CA PHE A 161 -2.43 17.54 -5.26
C PHE A 161 -1.96 16.50 -4.25
N VAL A 162 -0.68 16.10 -4.28
CA VAL A 162 -0.12 15.09 -3.37
C VAL A 162 -0.15 15.60 -1.93
N SER A 163 0.16 16.88 -1.72
CA SER A 163 0.15 17.49 -0.38
C SER A 163 -1.24 17.46 0.24
N ASP A 164 -2.29 17.76 -0.52
CA ASP A 164 -3.67 17.69 -0.04
C ASP A 164 -4.14 16.24 0.10
N ALA A 165 -3.82 15.34 -0.85
CA ALA A 165 -4.18 13.92 -0.78
C ALA A 165 -3.65 13.26 0.51
N LYS A 166 -2.45 13.59 0.95
CA LYS A 166 -1.86 13.06 2.19
C LYS A 166 -2.67 13.40 3.44
N ARG A 167 -3.40 14.51 3.47
CA ARG A 167 -4.29 14.87 4.60
C ARG A 167 -5.41 13.87 4.78
N TYR A 168 -5.93 13.33 3.67
CA TYR A 168 -7.02 12.35 3.68
C TYR A 168 -6.53 10.91 3.86
N PHE A 169 -5.35 10.55 3.32
CA PHE A 169 -4.96 9.15 3.11
C PHE A 169 -3.73 8.69 3.89
N SER A 170 -2.86 9.60 4.36
CA SER A 170 -1.48 9.25 4.72
C SER A 170 -1.08 9.57 6.16
N LYS A 171 -2.02 9.96 7.00
CA LYS A 171 -1.79 10.25 8.42
C LYS A 171 -2.37 9.15 9.31
N THR A 172 -1.85 9.03 10.53
CA THR A 172 -2.45 8.20 11.56
C THR A 172 -3.89 8.67 11.82
N ASN A 173 -4.83 7.72 11.84
CA ASN A 173 -6.27 8.00 12.01
C ASN A 173 -6.86 8.98 10.99
N CYS A 174 -6.29 9.06 9.79
CA CYS A 174 -6.82 9.90 8.72
C CYS A 174 -8.25 9.50 8.30
N PRO A 175 -8.98 10.40 7.62
CA PRO A 175 -10.35 10.12 7.18
C PRO A 175 -10.50 8.81 6.41
N ALA A 176 -9.59 8.51 5.48
CA ALA A 176 -9.62 7.27 4.71
C ALA A 176 -9.45 6.01 5.58
N TYR A 177 -8.58 6.06 6.59
CA TYR A 177 -8.43 4.96 7.53
C TYR A 177 -9.70 4.73 8.34
N ASN A 178 -10.30 5.79 8.87
CA ASN A 178 -11.51 5.67 9.68
C ASN A 178 -12.67 5.07 8.90
N MET A 179 -12.81 5.41 7.63
CA MET A 179 -13.84 4.85 6.74
C MET A 179 -13.51 3.45 6.25
N GLY A 180 -12.27 3.20 5.83
CA GLY A 180 -11.87 2.05 5.02
C GLY A 180 -11.08 0.96 5.72
N LYS A 181 -10.78 1.06 7.02
CA LYS A 181 -9.90 0.12 7.76
C LYS A 181 -10.29 -1.36 7.71
N TYR A 182 -11.57 -1.65 7.48
CA TYR A 182 -12.08 -3.02 7.32
C TYR A 182 -12.16 -3.48 5.86
N LEU A 183 -11.90 -2.59 4.91
CA LEU A 183 -11.98 -2.87 3.48
C LEU A 183 -10.60 -2.88 2.81
N LEU A 184 -9.68 -2.05 3.27
CA LEU A 184 -8.35 -1.89 2.71
C LEU A 184 -7.28 -2.63 3.52
N ASN A 185 -6.25 -3.11 2.82
CA ASN A 185 -5.03 -3.64 3.44
C ASN A 185 -4.02 -2.51 3.70
N GLY A 186 -3.02 -2.80 4.54
CA GLY A 186 -1.87 -1.94 4.77
C GLY A 186 -2.10 -0.83 5.78
N SER A 187 -1.24 0.19 5.73
CA SER A 187 -1.17 1.30 6.67
C SER A 187 -1.19 2.64 5.93
N PRO A 188 -1.95 3.64 6.40
CA PRO A 188 -1.93 4.99 5.83
C PRO A 188 -0.53 5.61 5.80
N ILE A 189 0.26 5.42 6.87
CA ILE A 189 1.62 5.97 6.98
C ILE A 189 2.54 5.41 5.89
N ARG A 190 2.35 4.13 5.51
CA ARG A 190 3.08 3.47 4.41
C ARG A 190 2.50 3.78 3.03
N GLN A 191 1.56 4.70 2.96
CA GLN A 191 0.87 5.17 1.74
C GLN A 191 -0.06 4.14 1.07
N ASP A 192 -0.34 3.00 1.71
CA ASP A 192 -1.13 1.92 1.12
C ASP A 192 -2.58 2.36 0.80
N PHE A 193 -3.15 3.24 1.65
CA PHE A 193 -4.48 3.79 1.43
C PHE A 193 -4.50 4.76 0.24
N LEU A 194 -3.49 5.63 0.14
CA LEU A 194 -3.34 6.54 -1.00
C LEU A 194 -3.12 5.75 -2.30
N GLU A 195 -2.22 4.76 -2.30
CA GLU A 195 -1.97 3.93 -3.47
C GLU A 195 -3.22 3.20 -3.95
N THR A 196 -4.02 2.67 -3.01
CA THR A 196 -5.28 2.00 -3.35
C THR A 196 -6.28 2.96 -3.96
N ALA A 197 -6.46 4.15 -3.38
CA ALA A 197 -7.37 5.17 -3.91
C ALA A 197 -6.95 5.64 -5.31
N LEU A 198 -5.65 5.90 -5.52
CA LEU A 198 -5.08 6.28 -6.82
C LEU A 198 -5.27 5.17 -7.86
N ARG A 199 -5.02 3.91 -7.49
CA ARG A 199 -5.22 2.77 -8.39
C ARG A 199 -6.68 2.64 -8.83
N TRP A 200 -7.61 2.76 -7.90
CA TRP A 200 -9.04 2.72 -8.21
C TRP A 200 -9.45 3.87 -9.13
N LYS A 201 -9.02 5.10 -8.81
CA LYS A 201 -9.38 6.27 -9.60
C LYS A 201 -8.75 6.26 -10.99
N ALA A 202 -7.48 5.87 -11.11
CA ALA A 202 -6.83 5.68 -12.40
C ALA A 202 -7.54 4.62 -13.26
N ALA A 203 -7.99 3.51 -12.64
CA ALA A 203 -8.77 2.50 -13.35
C ALA A 203 -10.14 3.04 -13.83
N ASN A 204 -10.83 3.81 -12.99
CA ASN A 204 -12.09 4.48 -13.31
C ASN A 204 -11.97 5.45 -14.52
N GLU A 205 -10.84 6.15 -14.66
CA GLU A 205 -10.57 7.06 -15.78
C GLU A 205 -9.99 6.38 -17.02
N SER A 206 -9.77 5.06 -16.97
CA SER A 206 -9.31 4.31 -18.12
C SER A 206 -10.40 4.22 -19.19
N THR A 207 -10.01 4.44 -20.44
CA THR A 207 -10.90 4.30 -21.59
C THR A 207 -10.54 3.06 -22.44
N PRO A 208 -11.45 2.52 -23.24
CA PRO A 208 -11.14 1.41 -24.14
C PRO A 208 -9.91 1.72 -25.01
N GLY A 209 -8.87 0.90 -24.88
CA GLY A 209 -7.59 1.07 -25.61
C GLY A 209 -6.56 1.98 -24.92
N MET A 210 -6.90 2.67 -23.83
CA MET A 210 -5.97 3.52 -23.07
C MET A 210 -6.13 3.31 -21.56
N LYS A 211 -5.33 2.37 -21.02
CA LYS A 211 -5.29 2.10 -19.59
C LYS A 211 -4.51 3.19 -18.87
N GLN A 212 -5.18 3.91 -17.97
CA GLN A 212 -4.54 4.88 -17.09
C GLN A 212 -3.77 4.15 -15.99
N THR A 213 -2.51 4.55 -15.77
CA THR A 213 -1.69 4.06 -14.65
C THR A 213 -1.73 5.05 -13.49
N ILE A 214 -1.27 4.62 -12.29
CA ILE A 214 -1.12 5.52 -11.14
C ILE A 214 -0.19 6.68 -11.51
N GLU A 215 0.92 6.40 -12.17
CA GLU A 215 1.91 7.40 -12.60
C GLU A 215 1.29 8.40 -13.58
N GLY A 216 0.54 7.91 -14.57
CA GLY A 216 -0.15 8.76 -15.53
C GLY A 216 -1.19 9.66 -14.87
N TYR A 217 -1.98 9.12 -13.95
CA TYR A 217 -2.95 9.88 -13.18
C TYR A 217 -2.27 10.96 -12.33
N MET A 218 -1.22 10.60 -11.56
CA MET A 218 -0.48 11.55 -10.73
C MET A 218 0.20 12.64 -11.54
N ALA A 219 0.74 12.31 -12.74
CA ALA A 219 1.36 13.28 -13.63
C ALA A 219 0.34 14.30 -14.17
N SER A 220 -0.85 13.85 -14.56
CA SER A 220 -1.90 14.74 -15.08
C SER A 220 -2.51 15.66 -14.03
N HIS A 221 -2.52 15.22 -12.76
CA HIS A 221 -3.10 15.96 -11.64
C HIS A 221 -2.08 16.64 -10.72
N GLN A 222 -0.77 16.54 -11.01
CA GLN A 222 0.31 17.04 -10.14
C GLN A 222 0.10 18.48 -9.66
N HIS A 223 -0.40 19.34 -10.54
CA HIS A 223 -0.58 20.76 -10.31
C HIS A 223 -2.01 21.17 -9.91
N ASP A 224 -2.90 20.19 -9.76
CA ASP A 224 -4.26 20.47 -9.27
C ASP A 224 -4.18 21.07 -7.86
N PRO A 225 -5.03 22.06 -7.54
CA PRO A 225 -4.94 22.78 -6.26
C PRO A 225 -5.28 21.89 -5.06
N ASN A 226 -5.96 20.78 -5.26
CA ASN A 226 -6.34 19.83 -4.21
C ASN A 226 -6.66 18.44 -4.79
N ALA A 227 -6.88 17.46 -3.90
CA ALA A 227 -7.23 16.09 -4.23
C ALA A 227 -8.72 15.76 -3.98
N SER A 228 -9.59 16.77 -4.04
CA SER A 228 -11.01 16.60 -3.71
C SER A 228 -11.71 15.56 -4.57
N GLN A 229 -11.39 15.46 -5.85
CA GLN A 229 -11.98 14.47 -6.76
C GLN A 229 -11.58 13.04 -6.37
N LEU A 230 -10.33 12.82 -6.02
CA LEU A 230 -9.83 11.52 -5.52
C LEU A 230 -10.55 11.16 -4.21
N TRP A 231 -10.67 12.11 -3.30
CA TRP A 231 -11.36 11.92 -2.02
C TRP A 231 -12.85 11.59 -2.19
N GLN A 232 -13.55 12.33 -3.04
CA GLN A 232 -14.97 12.10 -3.33
C GLN A 232 -15.20 10.71 -3.91
N TYR A 233 -14.38 10.32 -4.88
CA TYR A 233 -14.48 9.00 -5.49
C TYR A 233 -14.23 7.89 -4.45
N PHE A 234 -13.14 7.97 -3.68
CA PHE A 234 -12.85 7.00 -2.61
C PHE A 234 -13.99 6.91 -1.60
N SER A 235 -14.52 8.05 -1.16
CA SER A 235 -15.62 8.11 -0.21
C SER A 235 -16.90 7.49 -0.78
N ALA A 236 -17.19 7.72 -2.06
CA ALA A 236 -18.33 7.10 -2.75
C ALA A 236 -18.20 5.57 -2.79
N VAL A 237 -17.01 5.05 -3.16
CA VAL A 237 -16.74 3.59 -3.16
C VAL A 237 -16.99 3.00 -1.77
N VAL A 238 -16.38 3.57 -0.73
CA VAL A 238 -16.51 3.03 0.64
C VAL A 238 -17.94 3.14 1.17
N THR A 239 -18.63 4.24 0.88
CA THR A 239 -20.03 4.44 1.26
C THR A 239 -20.93 3.42 0.58
N TRP A 240 -20.77 3.22 -0.72
CA TRP A 240 -21.53 2.20 -1.47
C TRP A 240 -21.31 0.80 -0.89
N VAL A 241 -20.05 0.41 -0.61
CA VAL A 241 -19.76 -0.90 -0.01
C VAL A 241 -20.44 -1.06 1.35
N THR A 242 -20.38 -0.05 2.20
CA THR A 242 -21.00 -0.11 3.55
C THR A 242 -22.52 -0.10 3.51
N ALA A 243 -23.12 0.51 2.49
CA ALA A 243 -24.55 0.47 2.26
C ALA A 243 -25.01 -0.90 1.75
N THR A 244 -24.22 -1.49 0.83
CA THR A 244 -24.56 -2.76 0.13
C THR A 244 -24.29 -4.00 1.00
N PHE A 245 -23.23 -4.00 1.81
CA PHE A 245 -22.76 -5.15 2.57
C PHE A 245 -22.74 -4.89 4.08
N ASP A 246 -22.83 -5.95 4.89
CA ASP A 246 -22.56 -5.89 6.33
C ASP A 246 -21.05 -6.03 6.59
N VAL A 247 -20.34 -4.90 6.53
CA VAL A 247 -18.89 -4.84 6.71
C VAL A 247 -18.46 -5.34 8.08
N GLY A 248 -19.23 -5.02 9.13
CA GLY A 248 -18.91 -5.43 10.51
C GLY A 248 -18.84 -6.93 10.67
N LYS A 249 -19.81 -7.65 10.10
CA LYS A 249 -19.93 -9.11 10.13
C LYS A 249 -18.93 -9.79 9.17
N ARG A 250 -18.54 -9.12 8.07
CA ARG A 250 -17.83 -9.71 6.93
C ARG A 250 -16.40 -9.20 6.73
N LYS A 251 -15.85 -8.42 7.65
CA LYS A 251 -14.54 -7.75 7.53
C LYS A 251 -13.40 -8.65 7.03
N VAL A 252 -13.39 -9.94 7.44
CA VAL A 252 -12.31 -10.87 7.07
C VAL A 252 -12.28 -11.18 5.57
N ILE A 253 -13.44 -11.40 4.97
CA ILE A 253 -13.57 -11.74 3.54
C ILE A 253 -13.62 -10.51 2.64
N MET A 254 -13.93 -9.34 3.20
CA MET A 254 -14.05 -8.08 2.47
C MET A 254 -12.72 -7.32 2.37
N LYS A 255 -11.80 -7.57 3.32
CA LYS A 255 -10.54 -6.84 3.39
C LYS A 255 -9.61 -7.18 2.22
N GLY A 256 -9.28 -6.15 1.42
CA GLY A 256 -8.37 -6.26 0.27
C GLY A 256 -9.04 -6.69 -1.03
N VAL A 257 -10.37 -6.70 -1.09
CA VAL A 257 -11.14 -6.83 -2.35
C VAL A 257 -10.97 -5.55 -3.17
N ASP A 258 -10.96 -5.65 -4.49
CA ASP A 258 -10.89 -4.51 -5.40
C ASP A 258 -12.26 -3.82 -5.52
N TRP A 259 -12.59 -3.04 -4.47
CA TRP A 259 -13.90 -2.39 -4.36
C TRP A 259 -14.11 -1.29 -5.40
N GLY A 260 -13.03 -0.63 -5.89
CA GLY A 260 -13.14 0.37 -6.94
C GLY A 260 -13.70 -0.23 -8.23
N ALA A 261 -13.12 -1.34 -8.70
CA ALA A 261 -13.60 -2.01 -9.92
C ALA A 261 -15.04 -2.53 -9.80
N LEU A 262 -15.43 -3.00 -8.59
CA LEU A 262 -16.82 -3.44 -8.35
C LEU A 262 -17.77 -2.26 -8.27
N TYR A 263 -17.38 -1.16 -7.63
CA TYR A 263 -18.15 0.08 -7.59
C TYR A 263 -18.42 0.61 -9.01
N ASP A 264 -17.39 0.77 -9.82
CA ASP A 264 -17.51 1.30 -11.18
C ASP A 264 -18.51 0.52 -12.04
N ARG A 265 -18.63 -0.79 -11.77
CA ARG A 265 -19.52 -1.67 -12.54
C ARG A 265 -20.94 -1.80 -11.96
N PHE A 266 -21.10 -1.70 -10.65
CA PHE A 266 -22.34 -2.12 -9.98
C PHE A 266 -23.04 -1.04 -9.16
N HIS A 267 -22.47 0.16 -8.98
CA HIS A 267 -23.03 1.17 -8.06
C HIS A 267 -24.40 1.72 -8.50
N GLU A 268 -24.72 1.65 -9.78
CA GLU A 268 -26.03 2.08 -10.32
C GLU A 268 -27.11 0.98 -10.22
N GLN A 269 -26.73 -0.24 -9.88
CA GLN A 269 -27.67 -1.34 -9.77
C GLN A 269 -28.36 -1.36 -8.41
N VAL A 270 -29.65 -1.68 -8.42
CA VAL A 270 -30.40 -1.91 -7.17
C VAL A 270 -30.04 -3.29 -6.64
N LEU A 271 -29.38 -3.34 -5.50
CA LEU A 271 -28.91 -4.55 -4.87
C LEU A 271 -29.69 -4.79 -3.56
N ASP A 272 -30.24 -6.00 -3.40
CA ASP A 272 -30.90 -6.38 -2.14
C ASP A 272 -29.87 -6.88 -1.13
N LYS A 273 -29.62 -6.05 -0.10
CA LYS A 273 -28.67 -6.35 0.98
C LYS A 273 -28.98 -7.65 1.72
N ALA A 274 -30.26 -7.96 1.94
CA ALA A 274 -30.68 -9.15 2.67
C ALA A 274 -30.42 -10.42 1.86
N GLU A 275 -30.71 -10.39 0.56
CA GLU A 275 -30.42 -11.50 -0.34
C GLU A 275 -28.90 -11.71 -0.48
N LEU A 276 -28.11 -10.64 -0.64
CA LEU A 276 -26.66 -10.72 -0.68
C LEU A 276 -26.09 -11.34 0.61
N ASP A 277 -26.53 -10.89 1.80
CA ASP A 277 -26.03 -11.46 3.06
C ASP A 277 -26.41 -12.92 3.24
N LYS A 278 -27.61 -13.34 2.83
CA LYS A 278 -28.04 -14.74 2.84
C LYS A 278 -27.15 -15.60 1.95
N GLU A 279 -26.87 -15.13 0.73
CA GLU A 279 -26.02 -15.86 -0.21
C GLU A 279 -24.57 -15.91 0.26
N ILE A 280 -24.01 -14.81 0.74
CA ILE A 280 -22.67 -14.77 1.34
C ILE A 280 -22.59 -15.75 2.52
N SER A 281 -23.62 -15.80 3.38
CA SER A 281 -23.66 -16.74 4.51
C SER A 281 -23.57 -18.18 4.04
N ARG A 282 -24.29 -18.55 2.99
CA ARG A 282 -24.25 -19.88 2.38
C ARG A 282 -22.84 -20.20 1.84
N LEU A 283 -22.23 -19.26 1.11
CA LEU A 283 -20.92 -19.45 0.47
C LEU A 283 -19.76 -19.53 1.48
N VAL A 284 -19.86 -18.82 2.60
CA VAL A 284 -18.83 -18.85 3.65
C VAL A 284 -18.69 -20.24 4.26
N ILE A 285 -19.79 -20.97 4.45
CA ILE A 285 -19.78 -22.31 5.01
C ILE A 285 -19.58 -23.41 3.97
N ASP A 286 -19.71 -23.11 2.69
CA ASP A 286 -19.53 -24.09 1.62
C ASP A 286 -18.06 -24.53 1.50
N SER A 287 -17.78 -25.81 1.70
CA SER A 287 -16.43 -26.39 1.66
C SER A 287 -15.82 -26.41 0.25
N GLU A 288 -16.63 -26.32 -0.80
CA GLU A 288 -16.15 -26.24 -2.19
C GLU A 288 -15.53 -24.89 -2.52
N VAL A 289 -15.91 -23.82 -1.80
CA VAL A 289 -15.38 -22.46 -1.99
C VAL A 289 -14.04 -22.32 -1.29
N GLN A 290 -12.95 -22.35 -2.05
CA GLN A 290 -11.59 -22.25 -1.51
C GLN A 290 -11.16 -20.80 -1.31
N GLN A 291 -11.56 -19.86 -2.18
CA GLN A 291 -11.20 -18.45 -2.11
C GLN A 291 -12.30 -17.64 -1.44
N LYS A 292 -12.34 -17.60 -0.11
CA LYS A 292 -13.39 -16.88 0.63
C LYS A 292 -13.42 -15.38 0.34
N LYS A 293 -12.30 -14.74 -0.02
CA LYS A 293 -12.27 -13.32 -0.44
C LYS A 293 -12.93 -13.06 -1.78
N GLY A 294 -13.07 -14.08 -2.61
CA GLY A 294 -13.77 -14.02 -3.88
C GLY A 294 -15.31 -14.05 -3.75
N ILE A 295 -15.84 -14.29 -2.55
CA ILE A 295 -17.30 -14.39 -2.35
C ILE A 295 -17.99 -13.06 -2.69
N CYS A 296 -17.48 -11.92 -2.21
CA CYS A 296 -18.08 -10.61 -2.51
C CYS A 296 -18.04 -10.26 -4.00
N PRO A 297 -16.91 -10.40 -4.73
CA PRO A 297 -16.92 -10.30 -6.18
C PRO A 297 -17.90 -11.26 -6.86
N TYR A 298 -17.96 -12.51 -6.45
CA TYR A 298 -18.85 -13.52 -7.04
C TYR A 298 -20.34 -13.14 -6.93
N VAL A 299 -20.81 -12.72 -5.77
CA VAL A 299 -22.23 -12.41 -5.59
C VAL A 299 -22.71 -11.24 -6.45
N LEU A 300 -21.76 -10.38 -6.88
CA LEU A 300 -22.02 -9.29 -7.81
C LEU A 300 -21.86 -9.71 -9.27
N THR A 301 -20.80 -10.43 -9.61
CA THR A 301 -20.44 -10.75 -11.00
C THR A 301 -21.05 -12.04 -11.52
N ARG A 302 -21.40 -12.95 -10.63
CA ARG A 302 -21.82 -14.35 -10.90
C ARG A 302 -20.73 -15.19 -11.59
N ASP A 303 -19.49 -14.75 -11.55
CA ASP A 303 -18.35 -15.45 -12.12
C ASP A 303 -17.72 -16.38 -11.06
N GLU A 304 -17.86 -17.68 -11.28
CA GLU A 304 -17.36 -18.74 -10.38
C GLU A 304 -15.84 -18.76 -10.23
N HIS A 305 -15.12 -18.15 -11.18
CA HIS A 305 -13.67 -18.01 -11.11
C HIS A 305 -13.18 -17.34 -9.80
N TRP A 306 -13.97 -16.41 -9.28
CA TRP A 306 -13.67 -15.76 -8.00
C TRP A 306 -13.66 -16.68 -6.81
N LEU A 307 -14.43 -17.77 -6.84
CA LEU A 307 -14.58 -18.68 -5.70
C LEU A 307 -13.41 -19.65 -5.56
N GLY A 308 -12.60 -19.85 -6.63
CA GLY A 308 -11.54 -20.83 -6.64
C GLY A 308 -12.10 -22.20 -6.22
N LEU A 309 -13.13 -22.67 -6.90
CA LEU A 309 -13.82 -23.90 -6.55
C LEU A 309 -12.84 -25.07 -6.46
N ARG A 310 -13.13 -26.01 -5.59
CA ARG A 310 -12.29 -27.16 -5.36
C ARG A 310 -12.10 -27.96 -6.64
N ALA A 311 -10.84 -28.15 -7.05
CA ALA A 311 -10.52 -29.04 -8.16
C ALA A 311 -10.58 -30.51 -7.72
N PHE A 312 -10.86 -31.39 -8.65
CA PHE A 312 -10.79 -32.84 -8.37
C PHE A 312 -9.36 -33.24 -7.98
N PRO A 313 -9.17 -33.95 -6.85
CA PRO A 313 -7.89 -34.54 -6.48
C PRO A 313 -7.41 -35.56 -7.53
N GLU A 314 -6.08 -35.78 -7.57
CA GLU A 314 -5.45 -36.62 -8.58
C GLU A 314 -5.92 -38.11 -8.51
N ASP A 315 -6.19 -38.62 -7.30
CA ASP A 315 -6.75 -39.98 -7.09
C ASP A 315 -8.13 -40.12 -7.71
N ILE A 316 -8.98 -39.11 -7.61
CA ILE A 316 -10.30 -39.11 -8.27
C ILE A 316 -10.14 -39.05 -9.79
N LYS A 317 -9.28 -38.16 -10.29
CA LYS A 317 -9.02 -38.04 -11.74
C LYS A 317 -8.51 -39.37 -12.31
N LEU A 318 -7.55 -39.99 -11.64
CA LEU A 318 -7.01 -41.29 -12.07
C LEU A 318 -8.09 -42.38 -12.07
N ALA A 319 -8.87 -42.50 -11.02
CA ALA A 319 -9.95 -43.46 -10.93
C ALA A 319 -10.98 -43.28 -12.05
N VAL A 320 -11.36 -42.05 -12.34
CA VAL A 320 -12.31 -41.73 -13.42
C VAL A 320 -11.69 -41.94 -14.79
N TYR A 321 -10.43 -41.62 -15.00
CA TYR A 321 -9.69 -41.89 -16.22
C TYR A 321 -9.65 -43.40 -16.55
N GLU A 322 -9.29 -44.22 -15.58
CA GLU A 322 -9.29 -45.68 -15.72
C GLU A 322 -10.69 -46.22 -16.02
N HIS A 323 -11.71 -45.73 -15.35
CA HIS A 323 -13.11 -46.15 -15.60
C HIS A 323 -13.55 -45.73 -17.02
N GLN A 324 -13.14 -44.57 -17.51
CA GLN A 324 -13.41 -44.10 -18.88
C GLN A 324 -12.50 -44.72 -19.94
N GLN A 325 -11.48 -45.50 -19.55
CA GLN A 325 -10.48 -46.11 -20.45
C GLN A 325 -9.79 -45.05 -21.33
N GLY A 326 -9.50 -43.85 -20.77
CA GLY A 326 -8.89 -42.73 -21.50
C GLY A 326 -9.75 -42.09 -22.58
N VAL A 327 -11.05 -42.45 -22.67
CA VAL A 327 -11.95 -41.94 -23.72
C VAL A 327 -12.69 -40.70 -23.22
N CYS A 328 -12.57 -39.57 -23.96
CA CYS A 328 -13.32 -38.36 -23.67
C CYS A 328 -14.82 -38.58 -24.01
N PRO A 329 -15.75 -38.44 -23.03
CA PRO A 329 -17.18 -38.74 -23.25
C PRO A 329 -17.87 -37.75 -24.23
N LEU A 330 -17.28 -36.57 -24.52
CA LEU A 330 -17.88 -35.61 -25.41
C LEU A 330 -17.45 -35.77 -26.89
N CYS A 331 -16.25 -36.20 -27.17
CA CYS A 331 -15.79 -36.40 -28.54
C CYS A 331 -15.53 -37.86 -28.92
N GLY A 332 -15.53 -38.80 -27.95
CA GLY A 332 -15.31 -40.21 -28.18
C GLY A 332 -13.89 -40.61 -28.55
N GLN A 333 -12.94 -39.70 -28.45
CA GLN A 333 -11.54 -39.92 -28.77
C GLN A 333 -10.76 -40.34 -27.54
N HIS A 334 -9.75 -41.23 -27.72
CA HIS A 334 -8.84 -41.63 -26.67
C HIS A 334 -7.71 -40.63 -26.50
N TYR A 335 -7.33 -40.35 -25.24
CA TYR A 335 -6.25 -39.44 -24.85
C TYR A 335 -5.48 -40.01 -23.67
N GLU A 336 -4.20 -39.64 -23.54
CA GLU A 336 -3.41 -39.92 -22.35
C GLU A 336 -3.90 -39.03 -21.17
N LEU A 337 -3.64 -39.48 -19.92
CA LEU A 337 -4.10 -38.79 -18.70
C LEU A 337 -3.68 -37.32 -18.67
N GLU A 338 -2.45 -36.99 -19.08
CA GLU A 338 -1.90 -35.65 -19.12
C GLU A 338 -2.57 -34.72 -20.14
N GLN A 339 -3.34 -35.29 -21.08
CA GLN A 339 -4.08 -34.56 -22.10
C GLN A 339 -5.54 -34.31 -21.70
N MET A 340 -5.94 -34.85 -20.56
CA MET A 340 -7.30 -34.75 -20.05
C MET A 340 -7.35 -33.91 -18.76
N GLU A 341 -8.50 -33.35 -18.48
CA GLU A 341 -8.78 -32.53 -17.31
C GLU A 341 -10.06 -33.04 -16.63
N GLY A 342 -10.03 -33.07 -15.28
CA GLY A 342 -11.22 -33.42 -14.48
C GLY A 342 -12.22 -32.27 -14.51
N ASP A 343 -13.44 -32.55 -14.87
CA ASP A 343 -14.52 -31.58 -14.99
C ASP A 343 -15.78 -32.12 -14.27
N HIS A 344 -16.62 -31.22 -13.79
CA HIS A 344 -17.87 -31.54 -13.12
C HIS A 344 -18.94 -31.91 -14.14
N ILE A 345 -19.57 -33.10 -14.03
CA ILE A 345 -20.73 -33.50 -14.85
C ILE A 345 -21.85 -32.50 -14.60
N THR A 346 -22.25 -32.35 -13.33
CA THR A 346 -23.17 -31.29 -12.88
C THR A 346 -22.35 -30.11 -12.34
N PRO A 347 -22.48 -28.91 -12.90
CA PRO A 347 -21.78 -27.73 -12.41
C PRO A 347 -22.05 -27.44 -10.92
N TRP A 348 -21.09 -26.81 -10.23
CA TRP A 348 -21.25 -26.46 -8.82
C TRP A 348 -22.47 -25.56 -8.56
N ARG A 349 -22.75 -24.59 -9.44
CA ARG A 349 -23.93 -23.70 -9.37
C ARG A 349 -25.26 -24.47 -9.38
N ASP A 350 -25.28 -25.63 -10.01
CA ASP A 350 -26.44 -26.49 -10.14
C ASP A 350 -26.46 -27.59 -9.04
N GLY A 351 -25.62 -27.46 -8.02
CA GLY A 351 -25.54 -28.34 -6.86
C GLY A 351 -24.51 -29.46 -6.96
N GLY A 352 -23.73 -29.52 -8.03
CA GLY A 352 -22.65 -30.51 -8.20
C GLY A 352 -21.57 -30.37 -7.12
N ARG A 353 -21.01 -31.51 -6.69
CA ARG A 353 -19.93 -31.58 -5.68
C ARG A 353 -18.70 -32.21 -6.28
N THR A 354 -17.53 -31.95 -5.66
CA THR A 354 -16.24 -32.51 -6.06
C THR A 354 -16.08 -33.92 -5.48
N ILE A 355 -16.84 -34.86 -6.05
CA ILE A 355 -16.88 -36.28 -5.69
C ILE A 355 -16.74 -37.12 -6.96
N VAL A 356 -16.34 -38.41 -6.81
CA VAL A 356 -16.06 -39.32 -7.94
C VAL A 356 -17.25 -39.43 -8.90
N GLU A 357 -18.47 -39.54 -8.37
CA GLU A 357 -19.70 -39.71 -9.13
C GLU A 357 -20.05 -38.49 -10.01
N ASN A 358 -19.50 -37.32 -9.66
CA ASN A 358 -19.72 -36.08 -10.42
C ASN A 358 -18.48 -35.66 -11.22
N CYS A 359 -17.45 -36.50 -11.30
CA CYS A 359 -16.25 -36.27 -12.07
C CYS A 359 -16.33 -36.92 -13.45
N GLN A 360 -15.91 -36.19 -14.47
CA GLN A 360 -15.61 -36.76 -15.79
C GLN A 360 -14.25 -36.26 -16.27
N MET A 361 -13.51 -37.09 -16.98
CA MET A 361 -12.27 -36.68 -17.64
C MET A 361 -12.60 -36.26 -19.08
N LEU A 362 -12.29 -34.99 -19.39
CA LEU A 362 -12.48 -34.42 -20.73
C LEU A 362 -11.12 -34.08 -21.36
N CYS A 363 -11.01 -34.23 -22.66
CA CYS A 363 -9.85 -33.66 -23.37
C CYS A 363 -9.90 -32.13 -23.25
N ARG A 364 -8.74 -31.48 -23.25
CA ARG A 364 -8.60 -30.03 -23.08
C ARG A 364 -9.50 -29.20 -24.01
N GLU A 365 -9.67 -29.64 -25.25
CA GLU A 365 -10.52 -28.93 -26.21
C GLU A 365 -12.01 -29.02 -25.83
N CYS A 366 -12.50 -30.21 -25.49
CA CYS A 366 -13.87 -30.39 -25.07
C CYS A 366 -14.17 -29.67 -23.74
N ASN A 367 -13.22 -29.67 -22.80
CA ASN A 367 -13.35 -28.96 -21.56
C ASN A 367 -13.47 -27.44 -21.77
N ARG A 368 -12.62 -26.86 -22.60
CA ARG A 368 -12.72 -25.42 -22.97
C ARG A 368 -14.04 -25.07 -23.64
N ARG A 369 -14.54 -25.92 -24.54
CA ARG A 369 -15.86 -25.69 -25.19
C ARG A 369 -17.03 -25.79 -24.22
N LYS A 370 -16.93 -26.64 -23.20
CA LYS A 370 -17.95 -26.76 -22.13
C LYS A 370 -17.93 -25.52 -21.22
N GLY A 371 -16.75 -25.06 -20.81
CA GLY A 371 -16.58 -23.89 -19.95
C GLY A 371 -16.89 -22.54 -20.64
N ALA A 372 -17.03 -22.52 -21.97
CA ALA A 372 -17.38 -21.31 -22.73
C ALA A 372 -18.91 -21.13 -22.91
N LYS A 373 -19.73 -22.03 -22.39
CA LYS A 373 -21.21 -21.95 -22.38
C LYS A 373 -21.69 -21.54 -21.01
#